data_14205e58d821418e258a0bc4290c5d8a
#
_entry.id   14205e58d821418e258a0bc4290c5d8a
#
_cell.length_a   1.000
_cell.length_b   1.000
_cell.length_c   1.000
_cell.angle_alpha   90.00
_cell.angle_beta   90.00
_cell.angle_gamma   90.00
#
_symmetry.space_group_name_H-M   'P 1'
#
loop_
_entity.id
_entity.type
_entity.pdbx_description
1 polymer ?
#
loop_
_entity_poly.entity_id
_entity_poly.type
_entity_poly.pdbx_seq_one_letter_code
_entity_poly.pdbx_strand_id
1 'polypeptide(L)'
;MTKVSVITISYNNAEGLRRTIESVVAQNYSDYEYIIIDGGSTDNSRQIIESYASHISYWVSEPDKGVYNAMNKGIAQAKGEYLHFLNSGDCYTSDHVLSTVFSKEYNVPLLRGVQICDYGDRTERWENLGNRDVTLYDMFVNTLLHQATFIRLDMFDKYGSYDENLKIVSDWKFFFKAILCGEKTVFLNTDIVLFEMDGISTNRSYGEKHLEERKKVISELMPPNLLTDYERLRALESDAYIIDTVKQHSLMSFVFRALSKVYKLLKIK
;
A
#
# COMPACT_ATOMS: atom_id res chain seq x y z
N MET A 1 -4.11 -20.25 17.32
CA MET A 1 -3.64 -19.83 15.98
C MET A 1 -3.11 -18.42 16.17
N THR A 2 -1.91 -18.11 15.76
CA THR A 2 -1.32 -16.77 15.91
C THR A 2 -2.18 -15.72 15.22
N LYS A 3 -2.36 -14.56 15.84
CA LYS A 3 -3.26 -13.51 15.29
C LYS A 3 -2.66 -12.79 14.09
N VAL A 4 -1.35 -12.46 14.14
CA VAL A 4 -0.70 -11.75 13.04
C VAL A 4 0.72 -12.25 12.79
N SER A 5 1.07 -12.41 11.51
CA SER A 5 2.43 -12.60 11.04
C SER A 5 2.96 -11.26 10.54
N VAL A 6 3.94 -10.69 11.23
CA VAL A 6 4.67 -9.52 10.75
C VAL A 6 5.81 -10.01 9.86
N ILE A 7 5.86 -9.50 8.63
CA ILE A 7 6.85 -9.91 7.62
C ILE A 7 7.69 -8.71 7.24
N THR A 8 9.01 -8.81 7.47
CA THR A 8 9.99 -7.84 7.02
C THR A 8 10.81 -8.43 5.88
N ILE A 9 10.88 -7.71 4.77
CA ILE A 9 11.83 -8.00 3.71
C ILE A 9 12.95 -6.97 3.75
N SER A 10 14.19 -7.39 3.47
CA SER A 10 15.37 -6.54 3.51
C SER A 10 16.36 -6.87 2.40
N TYR A 11 17.04 -5.86 1.87
CA TYR A 11 18.19 -6.02 0.99
C TYR A 11 19.12 -4.82 1.12
N ASN A 12 20.34 -5.04 1.65
CA ASN A 12 21.38 -4.02 1.82
C ASN A 12 20.88 -2.74 2.53
N ASN A 13 20.10 -2.91 3.61
CA ASN A 13 19.57 -1.81 4.42
C ASN A 13 19.69 -2.13 5.93
N ALA A 14 20.92 -2.32 6.39
CA ALA A 14 21.21 -2.75 7.76
C ALA A 14 20.61 -1.84 8.84
N GLU A 15 20.76 -0.52 8.71
CA GLU A 15 20.24 0.43 9.69
C GLU A 15 18.72 0.56 9.65
N GLY A 16 18.12 0.56 8.45
CA GLY A 16 16.66 0.50 8.32
C GLY A 16 16.09 -0.78 8.91
N LEU A 17 16.74 -1.93 8.64
CA LEU A 17 16.35 -3.22 9.20
C LEU A 17 16.41 -3.23 10.73
N ARG A 18 17.46 -2.65 11.34
CA ARG A 18 17.57 -2.53 12.79
C ARG A 18 16.38 -1.78 13.38
N ARG A 19 16.07 -0.59 12.84
CA ARG A 19 14.94 0.23 13.31
C ARG A 19 13.62 -0.52 13.18
N THR A 20 13.41 -1.22 12.08
CA THR A 20 12.20 -2.04 11.85
C THR A 20 12.09 -3.14 12.89
N ILE A 21 13.16 -3.93 13.11
CA ILE A 21 13.18 -5.01 14.11
C ILE A 21 12.87 -4.46 15.50
N GLU A 22 13.53 -3.39 15.91
CA GLU A 22 13.31 -2.75 17.21
C GLU A 22 11.85 -2.32 17.40
N SER A 23 11.21 -1.76 16.37
CA SER A 23 9.81 -1.35 16.42
C SER A 23 8.84 -2.53 16.55
N VAL A 24 9.17 -3.68 15.95
CA VAL A 24 8.37 -4.91 16.06
C VAL A 24 8.55 -5.56 17.43
N VAL A 25 9.79 -5.71 17.89
CA VAL A 25 10.11 -6.34 19.17
C VAL A 25 9.58 -5.53 20.36
N ALA A 26 9.47 -4.20 20.20
CA ALA A 26 8.91 -3.32 21.22
C ALA A 26 7.38 -3.43 21.37
N GLN A 27 6.66 -4.14 20.48
CA GLN A 27 5.20 -4.22 20.56
C GLN A 27 4.74 -4.90 21.85
N ASN A 28 3.80 -4.29 22.55
CA ASN A 28 3.18 -4.80 23.79
C ASN A 28 2.06 -5.83 23.53
N TYR A 29 2.15 -6.55 22.44
CA TYR A 29 1.21 -7.56 21.99
C TYR A 29 1.96 -8.88 21.81
N SER A 30 1.47 -9.99 22.34
CA SER A 30 2.19 -11.26 22.35
C SER A 30 1.72 -12.28 21.34
N ASP A 31 0.53 -12.09 20.75
CA ASP A 31 -0.06 -13.05 19.79
C ASP A 31 0.35 -12.73 18.35
N TYR A 32 1.66 -12.59 18.13
CA TYR A 32 2.24 -12.42 16.80
C TYR A 32 3.43 -13.34 16.59
N GLU A 33 3.75 -13.59 15.32
CA GLU A 33 5.04 -14.13 14.90
C GLU A 33 5.77 -13.12 14.02
N TYR A 34 7.10 -13.16 14.07
CA TYR A 34 7.94 -12.28 13.30
C TYR A 34 8.78 -13.06 12.30
N ILE A 35 8.69 -12.69 11.02
CA ILE A 35 9.33 -13.35 9.89
C ILE A 35 10.21 -12.33 9.18
N ILE A 36 11.50 -12.69 8.92
CA ILE A 36 12.43 -11.82 8.18
C ILE A 36 12.97 -12.58 6.97
N ILE A 37 12.84 -11.97 5.80
CA ILE A 37 13.40 -12.45 4.55
C ILE A 37 14.45 -11.44 4.08
N ASP A 38 15.71 -11.81 4.18
CA ASP A 38 16.83 -11.02 3.67
C ASP A 38 17.24 -11.56 2.29
N GLY A 39 17.29 -10.69 1.30
CA GLY A 39 17.59 -10.99 -0.10
C GLY A 39 19.05 -11.33 -0.39
N GLY A 40 19.82 -11.78 0.62
CA GLY A 40 21.23 -12.06 0.50
C GLY A 40 22.08 -10.79 0.59
N SER A 41 21.80 -9.94 1.56
CA SER A 41 22.54 -8.70 1.81
C SER A 41 24.02 -8.95 2.01
N THR A 42 24.82 -7.98 1.58
CA THR A 42 26.29 -8.00 1.71
C THR A 42 26.80 -7.03 2.78
N ASP A 43 25.90 -6.25 3.37
CA ASP A 43 26.14 -5.36 4.49
C ASP A 43 25.96 -6.09 5.84
N ASN A 44 25.80 -5.35 6.95
CA ASN A 44 25.63 -5.91 8.28
C ASN A 44 24.21 -6.44 8.57
N SER A 45 23.30 -6.53 7.59
CA SER A 45 21.89 -6.94 7.78
C SER A 45 21.81 -8.31 8.45
N ARG A 46 22.59 -9.29 7.99
CA ARG A 46 22.59 -10.64 8.56
C ARG A 46 23.00 -10.65 10.04
N GLN A 47 24.07 -9.92 10.42
CA GLN A 47 24.53 -9.83 11.80
C GLN A 47 23.48 -9.19 12.71
N ILE A 48 22.73 -8.21 12.19
CA ILE A 48 21.61 -7.61 12.90
C ILE A 48 20.52 -8.65 13.14
N ILE A 49 20.07 -9.40 12.11
CA ILE A 49 19.08 -10.46 12.26
C ILE A 49 19.52 -11.47 13.33
N GLU A 50 20.78 -11.95 13.25
CA GLU A 50 21.35 -12.90 14.20
C GLU A 50 21.31 -12.37 15.65
N SER A 51 21.53 -11.05 15.85
CA SER A 51 21.49 -10.43 17.18
C SER A 51 20.10 -10.38 17.80
N TYR A 52 19.02 -10.44 17.00
CA TYR A 52 17.62 -10.47 17.44
C TYR A 52 16.96 -11.84 17.25
N ALA A 53 17.72 -12.90 16.95
CA ALA A 53 17.19 -14.22 16.59
C ALA A 53 16.22 -14.82 17.63
N SER A 54 16.38 -14.49 18.92
CA SER A 54 15.46 -14.95 19.98
C SER A 54 14.05 -14.34 19.91
N HIS A 55 13.87 -13.26 19.17
CA HIS A 55 12.60 -12.56 18.96
C HIS A 55 11.97 -12.85 17.59
N ILE A 56 12.68 -13.60 16.72
CA ILE A 56 12.28 -13.86 15.33
C ILE A 56 11.83 -15.32 15.20
N SER A 57 10.62 -15.54 14.75
CA SER A 57 10.03 -16.87 14.59
C SER A 57 10.61 -17.64 13.41
N TYR A 58 10.96 -16.91 12.34
CA TYR A 58 11.64 -17.46 11.16
C TYR A 58 12.45 -16.37 10.47
N TRP A 59 13.64 -16.72 10.01
CA TRP A 59 14.38 -15.85 9.10
C TRP A 59 15.25 -16.65 8.14
N VAL A 60 15.54 -16.05 6.99
CA VAL A 60 16.47 -16.56 5.98
C VAL A 60 17.22 -15.40 5.34
N SER A 61 18.50 -15.62 5.04
CA SER A 61 19.33 -14.68 4.27
C SER A 61 19.88 -15.44 3.06
N GLU A 62 19.27 -15.21 1.91
CA GLU A 62 19.62 -15.86 0.64
C GLU A 62 19.22 -14.98 -0.54
N PRO A 63 19.88 -15.07 -1.70
CA PRO A 63 19.48 -14.30 -2.88
C PRO A 63 18.01 -14.49 -3.25
N ASP A 64 17.35 -13.41 -3.58
CA ASP A 64 15.98 -13.40 -4.10
C ASP A 64 15.94 -12.89 -5.57
N LYS A 65 14.73 -12.93 -6.14
CA LYS A 65 14.44 -12.43 -7.50
C LYS A 65 13.77 -11.04 -7.48
N GLY A 66 13.83 -10.35 -6.35
CA GLY A 66 13.24 -9.04 -6.12
C GLY A 66 12.17 -9.05 -5.01
N VAL A 67 11.64 -7.86 -4.71
CA VAL A 67 10.74 -7.55 -3.60
C VAL A 67 9.60 -8.57 -3.45
N TYR A 68 8.87 -8.85 -4.51
CA TYR A 68 7.72 -9.75 -4.46
C TYR A 68 8.09 -11.22 -4.29
N ASN A 69 9.28 -11.65 -4.74
CA ASN A 69 9.79 -12.97 -4.43
C ASN A 69 10.12 -13.09 -2.94
N ALA A 70 10.75 -12.09 -2.35
CA ALA A 70 11.00 -12.04 -0.91
C ALA A 70 9.67 -12.04 -0.11
N MET A 71 8.68 -11.22 -0.51
CA MET A 71 7.36 -11.21 0.12
C MET A 71 6.67 -12.58 0.04
N ASN A 72 6.72 -13.24 -1.11
CA ASN A 72 6.13 -14.58 -1.30
C ASN A 72 6.81 -15.65 -0.43
N LYS A 73 8.14 -15.57 -0.24
CA LYS A 73 8.85 -16.44 0.72
C LYS A 73 8.32 -16.21 2.15
N GLY A 74 8.08 -14.96 2.54
CA GLY A 74 7.49 -14.62 3.84
C GLY A 74 6.07 -15.14 4.01
N ILE A 75 5.21 -14.98 2.99
CA ILE A 75 3.84 -15.52 2.97
C ILE A 75 3.85 -17.04 3.19
N ALA A 76 4.77 -17.75 2.53
CA ALA A 76 4.87 -19.21 2.64
C ALA A 76 5.24 -19.70 4.06
N GLN A 77 5.80 -18.85 4.92
CA GLN A 77 6.15 -19.16 6.31
C GLN A 77 5.08 -18.72 7.31
N ALA A 78 4.19 -17.81 6.91
CA ALA A 78 3.21 -17.18 7.78
C ALA A 78 2.14 -18.17 8.25
N LYS A 79 1.74 -18.05 9.52
CA LYS A 79 0.71 -18.88 10.20
C LYS A 79 -0.33 -18.02 10.92
N GLY A 80 -0.14 -16.70 10.94
CA GLY A 80 -1.06 -15.76 11.54
C GLY A 80 -2.37 -15.66 10.75
N GLU A 81 -3.46 -15.31 11.42
CA GLU A 81 -4.74 -15.04 10.76
C GLU A 81 -4.62 -13.87 9.76
N TYR A 82 -3.87 -12.84 10.16
CA TYR A 82 -3.54 -11.70 9.30
C TYR A 82 -2.02 -11.63 9.04
N LEU A 83 -1.65 -11.10 7.89
CA LEU A 83 -0.28 -10.74 7.54
C LEU A 83 -0.14 -9.22 7.55
N HIS A 84 1.01 -8.74 8.00
CA HIS A 84 1.40 -7.36 7.90
C HIS A 84 2.82 -7.23 7.37
N PHE A 85 2.97 -6.52 6.24
CA PHE A 85 4.28 -6.27 5.65
C PHE A 85 4.84 -4.96 6.18
N LEU A 86 5.94 -5.05 6.91
CA LEU A 86 6.71 -3.93 7.43
C LEU A 86 8.13 -4.05 6.90
N ASN A 87 8.39 -3.43 5.75
CA ASN A 87 9.67 -3.56 5.05
C ASN A 87 10.81 -2.87 5.82
N SER A 88 12.05 -3.26 5.54
CA SER A 88 13.22 -2.64 6.20
C SER A 88 13.30 -1.14 5.91
N GLY A 89 13.34 -0.33 6.98
CA GLY A 89 13.22 1.13 6.98
C GLY A 89 11.91 1.62 7.57
N ASP A 90 10.81 0.92 7.33
CA ASP A 90 9.51 1.23 7.91
C ASP A 90 9.42 0.77 9.37
N CYS A 91 8.74 1.53 10.22
CA CYS A 91 8.58 1.22 11.64
C CYS A 91 7.14 1.33 12.09
N TYR A 92 6.72 0.56 13.07
CA TYR A 92 5.49 0.88 13.79
C TYR A 92 5.58 2.25 14.45
N THR A 93 4.46 3.00 14.44
CA THR A 93 4.41 4.36 15.01
C THR A 93 4.49 4.38 16.54
N SER A 94 4.17 3.26 17.21
CA SER A 94 4.27 3.08 18.67
C SER A 94 4.36 1.61 19.04
N ASP A 95 4.64 1.33 20.31
CA ASP A 95 4.63 -0.02 20.90
C ASP A 95 3.22 -0.60 21.10
N HIS A 96 2.16 0.17 20.82
CA HIS A 96 0.75 -0.22 21.01
C HIS A 96 0.00 -0.49 19.72
N VAL A 97 0.65 -0.46 18.54
CA VAL A 97 -0.04 -0.61 17.24
C VAL A 97 -0.78 -1.95 17.17
N LEU A 98 -0.10 -3.06 17.40
CA LEU A 98 -0.71 -4.38 17.31
C LEU A 98 -1.82 -4.59 18.34
N SER A 99 -1.60 -4.20 19.59
CA SER A 99 -2.62 -4.31 20.63
C SER A 99 -3.84 -3.42 20.37
N THR A 100 -3.65 -2.25 19.77
CA THR A 100 -4.75 -1.36 19.36
C THR A 100 -5.54 -1.96 18.20
N VAL A 101 -4.86 -2.43 17.16
CA VAL A 101 -5.49 -3.04 15.99
C VAL A 101 -6.28 -4.28 16.42
N PHE A 102 -5.67 -5.18 17.15
CA PHE A 102 -6.29 -6.46 17.53
C PHE A 102 -6.99 -6.43 18.91
N SER A 103 -7.39 -5.22 19.38
CA SER A 103 -8.24 -5.07 20.57
C SER A 103 -9.65 -5.64 20.41
N LYS A 104 -10.05 -5.94 19.16
CA LYS A 104 -11.33 -6.52 18.78
C LYS A 104 -11.18 -7.48 17.61
N GLU A 105 -12.18 -8.33 17.41
CA GLU A 105 -12.25 -9.23 16.26
C GLU A 105 -12.78 -8.54 15.01
N TYR A 106 -12.32 -8.98 13.85
CA TYR A 106 -12.75 -8.50 12.54
C TYR A 106 -13.23 -9.65 11.67
N ASN A 107 -14.32 -9.41 10.95
CA ASN A 107 -14.85 -10.35 9.96
C ASN A 107 -14.68 -9.80 8.53
N VAL A 108 -13.54 -9.16 8.27
CA VAL A 108 -13.18 -8.61 6.95
C VAL A 108 -11.74 -8.96 6.62
N PRO A 109 -11.43 -9.20 5.33
CA PRO A 109 -10.09 -9.68 4.96
C PRO A 109 -9.02 -8.58 4.92
N LEU A 110 -9.38 -7.30 4.87
CA LEU A 110 -8.45 -6.19 4.72
C LEU A 110 -8.71 -5.12 5.79
N LEU A 111 -7.73 -4.90 6.68
CA LEU A 111 -7.77 -3.86 7.70
C LEU A 111 -6.82 -2.75 7.29
N ARG A 112 -7.35 -1.57 6.98
CA ARG A 112 -6.59 -0.42 6.50
C ARG A 112 -6.35 0.58 7.62
N GLY A 113 -5.13 0.94 7.86
CA GLY A 113 -4.77 1.99 8.81
C GLY A 113 -4.23 3.24 8.12
N VAL A 114 -3.54 4.03 8.90
CA VAL A 114 -2.92 5.29 8.49
C VAL A 114 -1.42 5.10 8.37
N GLN A 115 -0.84 5.70 7.35
CA GLN A 115 0.59 5.79 7.14
C GLN A 115 1.06 7.19 7.47
N ILE A 116 2.11 7.29 8.29
CA ILE A 116 2.84 8.53 8.53
C ILE A 116 4.03 8.55 7.60
N CYS A 117 4.01 9.43 6.60
CA CYS A 117 5.12 9.61 5.66
C CYS A 117 6.17 10.50 6.28
N ASP A 118 7.40 10.00 6.39
CA ASP A 118 8.54 10.75 6.89
C ASP A 118 9.37 11.28 5.73
N TYR A 119 9.45 12.61 5.63
CA TYR A 119 10.26 13.33 4.64
C TYR A 119 11.60 13.81 5.21
N GLY A 120 11.91 13.45 6.46
CA GLY A 120 13.10 13.87 7.18
C GLY A 120 12.97 15.24 7.85
N ASP A 121 12.42 16.24 7.17
CA ASP A 121 12.16 17.58 7.71
C ASP A 121 10.73 17.77 8.25
N ARG A 122 9.81 16.91 7.86
CA ARG A 122 8.41 16.91 8.30
C ARG A 122 7.80 15.53 8.15
N THR A 123 6.70 15.30 8.84
CA THR A 123 5.85 14.13 8.66
C THR A 123 4.47 14.53 8.14
N GLU A 124 3.85 13.67 7.33
CA GLU A 124 2.49 13.84 6.84
C GLU A 124 1.66 12.60 7.14
N ARG A 125 0.44 12.80 7.63
CA ARG A 125 -0.51 11.73 7.95
C ARG A 125 -1.36 11.39 6.73
N TRP A 126 -1.19 10.18 6.19
CA TRP A 126 -1.90 9.71 5.01
C TRP A 126 -2.97 8.69 5.39
N GLU A 127 -4.23 9.09 5.31
CA GLU A 127 -5.39 8.21 5.53
C GLU A 127 -5.80 7.46 4.27
N ASN A 128 -5.18 7.79 3.12
CA ASN A 128 -5.56 7.31 1.81
C ASN A 128 -7.04 7.58 1.51
N LEU A 129 -7.86 6.53 1.45
CA LEU A 129 -9.29 6.60 1.14
C LEU A 129 -10.17 6.90 2.38
N GLY A 130 -9.58 7.05 3.57
CA GLY A 130 -10.28 7.35 4.83
C GLY A 130 -11.37 6.34 5.19
N ASN A 131 -12.33 6.78 5.98
CA ASN A 131 -13.42 5.93 6.48
C ASN A 131 -14.60 5.86 5.49
N ARG A 132 -14.34 5.32 4.31
CA ARG A 132 -15.38 5.01 3.32
C ARG A 132 -15.15 3.65 2.69
N ASP A 133 -16.18 3.09 2.10
CA ASP A 133 -16.06 1.85 1.33
C ASP A 133 -15.10 2.07 0.14
N VAL A 134 -14.22 1.12 -0.06
CA VAL A 134 -13.30 1.12 -1.20
C VAL A 134 -14.03 0.55 -2.41
N THR A 135 -14.06 1.32 -3.48
CA THR A 135 -14.66 0.93 -4.75
C THR A 135 -13.60 0.43 -5.74
N LEU A 136 -14.03 -0.26 -6.78
CA LEU A 136 -13.11 -0.65 -7.84
C LEU A 136 -12.54 0.57 -8.58
N TYR A 137 -13.31 1.65 -8.68
CA TYR A 137 -12.82 2.90 -9.27
C TYR A 137 -11.72 3.54 -8.43
N ASP A 138 -11.81 3.45 -7.08
CA ASP A 138 -10.71 3.89 -6.22
C ASP A 138 -9.42 3.12 -6.52
N MET A 139 -9.52 1.82 -6.71
CA MET A 139 -8.36 1.00 -7.08
C MET A 139 -7.86 1.29 -8.50
N PHE A 140 -8.74 1.72 -9.42
CA PHE A 140 -8.36 2.12 -10.76
C PHE A 140 -7.53 3.41 -10.78
N VAL A 141 -7.85 4.38 -9.93
CA VAL A 141 -7.15 5.68 -9.88
C VAL A 141 -6.08 5.76 -8.79
N ASN A 142 -6.15 4.91 -7.75
CA ASN A 142 -5.31 4.94 -6.56
C ASN A 142 -4.82 3.53 -6.18
N THR A 143 -4.38 3.35 -4.93
CA THR A 143 -4.00 2.06 -4.32
C THR A 143 -4.40 2.05 -2.84
N LEU A 144 -4.40 0.88 -2.19
CA LEU A 144 -4.31 0.79 -0.73
C LEU A 144 -2.85 0.99 -0.30
N LEU A 145 -2.65 1.55 0.88
CA LEU A 145 -1.31 1.68 1.48
C LEU A 145 -0.89 0.31 2.01
N HIS A 146 0.00 -0.37 1.29
CA HIS A 146 0.39 -1.75 1.58
C HIS A 146 0.94 -1.89 2.99
N GLN A 147 1.86 -1.01 3.39
CA GLN A 147 2.51 -1.02 4.70
C GLN A 147 1.59 -0.60 5.87
N ALA A 148 0.40 -0.06 5.57
CA ALA A 148 -0.62 0.26 6.57
C ALA A 148 -1.84 -0.68 6.48
N THR A 149 -1.73 -1.82 5.78
CA THR A 149 -2.83 -2.75 5.56
C THR A 149 -2.49 -4.14 6.09
N PHE A 150 -3.33 -4.66 7.00
CA PHE A 150 -3.28 -6.06 7.41
C PHE A 150 -4.15 -6.88 6.45
N ILE A 151 -3.61 -7.98 5.95
CA ILE A 151 -4.21 -8.83 4.92
C ILE A 151 -4.47 -10.21 5.53
N ARG A 152 -5.71 -10.68 5.52
CA ARG A 152 -6.02 -12.02 6.04
C ARG A 152 -5.35 -13.09 5.17
N LEU A 153 -4.73 -14.08 5.80
CA LEU A 153 -3.88 -15.07 5.13
C LEU A 153 -4.62 -15.84 4.02
N ASP A 154 -5.90 -16.19 4.21
CA ASP A 154 -6.71 -16.90 3.23
C ASP A 154 -6.91 -16.14 1.90
N MET A 155 -6.65 -14.86 1.88
CA MET A 155 -6.67 -14.06 0.66
C MET A 155 -5.59 -14.50 -0.35
N PHE A 156 -4.44 -14.98 0.14
CA PHE A 156 -3.37 -15.49 -0.72
C PHE A 156 -3.71 -16.86 -1.30
N ASP A 157 -4.47 -17.70 -0.58
CA ASP A 157 -5.02 -18.94 -1.13
C ASP A 157 -6.07 -18.64 -2.22
N LYS A 158 -6.91 -17.64 -1.99
CA LYS A 158 -8.02 -17.28 -2.88
C LYS A 158 -7.57 -16.55 -4.15
N TYR A 159 -6.63 -15.63 -4.03
CA TYR A 159 -6.23 -14.74 -5.12
C TYR A 159 -4.82 -15.01 -5.68
N GLY A 160 -4.09 -15.92 -5.06
CA GLY A 160 -2.69 -16.22 -5.37
C GLY A 160 -1.71 -15.28 -4.69
N SER A 161 -0.45 -15.66 -4.69
CA SER A 161 0.66 -14.84 -4.20
C SER A 161 0.92 -13.62 -5.09
N TYR A 162 1.84 -12.75 -4.70
CA TYR A 162 2.25 -11.62 -5.52
C TYR A 162 2.89 -12.08 -6.83
N ASP A 163 2.60 -11.38 -7.92
CA ASP A 163 3.14 -11.65 -9.25
C ASP A 163 4.61 -11.19 -9.33
N GLU A 164 5.54 -12.13 -9.32
CA GLU A 164 6.99 -11.86 -9.36
C GLU A 164 7.48 -11.31 -10.71
N ASN A 165 6.66 -11.34 -11.75
CA ASN A 165 6.98 -10.72 -13.04
C ASN A 165 6.76 -9.20 -13.05
N LEU A 166 6.07 -8.67 -12.03
CA LEU A 166 5.89 -7.24 -11.81
C LEU A 166 6.98 -6.75 -10.85
N LYS A 167 7.45 -5.53 -11.04
CA LYS A 167 8.51 -4.93 -10.22
C LYS A 167 7.99 -3.96 -9.16
N ILE A 168 6.80 -3.35 -9.42
CA ILE A 168 6.34 -2.19 -8.65
C ILE A 168 4.88 -2.35 -8.19
N VAL A 169 4.00 -2.98 -8.97
CA VAL A 169 2.55 -2.91 -8.76
C VAL A 169 1.89 -4.26 -8.43
N SER A 170 2.64 -5.24 -7.95
CA SER A 170 2.07 -6.56 -7.67
C SER A 170 1.14 -6.57 -6.44
N ASP A 171 1.45 -5.80 -5.42
CA ASP A 171 0.59 -5.53 -4.27
C ASP A 171 -0.70 -4.81 -4.69
N TRP A 172 -0.59 -3.78 -5.54
CA TRP A 172 -1.76 -3.13 -6.12
C TRP A 172 -2.59 -4.09 -6.98
N LYS A 173 -1.97 -4.96 -7.81
CA LYS A 173 -2.67 -6.00 -8.58
C LYS A 173 -3.47 -6.92 -7.66
N PHE A 174 -2.88 -7.32 -6.55
CA PHE A 174 -3.53 -8.18 -5.55
C PHE A 174 -4.76 -7.49 -4.95
N PHE A 175 -4.62 -6.25 -4.47
CA PHE A 175 -5.73 -5.48 -3.93
C PHE A 175 -6.81 -5.19 -4.98
N PHE A 176 -6.39 -4.82 -6.20
CA PHE A 176 -7.32 -4.57 -7.30
C PHE A 176 -8.19 -5.81 -7.57
N LYS A 177 -7.57 -6.99 -7.64
CA LYS A 177 -8.28 -8.27 -7.84
C LYS A 177 -9.23 -8.59 -6.68
N ALA A 178 -8.81 -8.35 -5.45
CA ALA A 178 -9.63 -8.56 -4.26
C ALA A 178 -10.89 -7.68 -4.28
N ILE A 179 -10.74 -6.38 -4.53
CA ILE A 179 -11.87 -5.43 -4.60
C ILE A 179 -12.75 -5.71 -5.82
N LEU A 180 -12.18 -6.08 -6.96
CA LEU A 180 -12.95 -6.52 -8.14
C LEU A 180 -13.86 -7.72 -7.82
N CYS A 181 -13.40 -8.62 -6.95
CA CYS A 181 -14.18 -9.78 -6.50
C CYS A 181 -15.13 -9.48 -5.32
N GLY A 182 -15.24 -8.22 -4.90
CA GLY A 182 -16.18 -7.78 -3.88
C GLY A 182 -15.68 -7.91 -2.43
N GLU A 183 -14.37 -8.08 -2.22
CA GLU A 183 -13.82 -8.11 -0.87
C GLU A 183 -13.98 -6.75 -0.18
N LYS A 184 -14.28 -6.82 1.11
CA LYS A 184 -14.51 -5.63 1.93
C LYS A 184 -13.27 -5.23 2.71
N THR A 185 -13.20 -3.94 3.04
CA THR A 185 -12.15 -3.37 3.88
C THR A 185 -12.76 -2.67 5.09
N VAL A 186 -11.99 -2.54 6.16
CA VAL A 186 -12.32 -1.69 7.30
C VAL A 186 -11.21 -0.67 7.47
N PHE A 187 -11.57 0.60 7.70
CA PHE A 187 -10.63 1.66 8.06
C PHE A 187 -10.52 1.76 9.58
N LEU A 188 -9.32 1.64 10.11
CA LEU A 188 -9.04 1.56 11.54
C LEU A 188 -8.90 2.94 12.20
N ASN A 189 -8.59 3.98 11.42
CA ASN A 189 -8.20 5.31 11.90
C ASN A 189 -7.09 5.28 12.96
N THR A 190 -6.14 4.34 12.81
CA THR A 190 -4.99 4.13 13.67
C THR A 190 -3.74 4.39 12.86
N ASP A 191 -2.81 5.15 13.42
CA ASP A 191 -1.50 5.36 12.82
C ASP A 191 -0.70 4.06 12.98
N ILE A 192 -0.43 3.36 11.87
CA ILE A 192 0.17 2.03 11.86
C ILE A 192 1.67 2.14 11.65
N VAL A 193 2.07 2.80 10.58
CA VAL A 193 3.46 2.78 10.10
C VAL A 193 4.02 4.18 9.92
N LEU A 194 5.24 4.37 10.39
CA LEU A 194 6.14 5.45 9.97
C LEU A 194 6.87 4.95 8.73
N PHE A 195 6.55 5.54 7.58
CA PHE A 195 7.02 5.12 6.27
C PHE A 195 8.15 6.03 5.78
N GLU A 196 9.29 5.44 5.50
CA GLU A 196 10.45 6.16 4.98
C GLU A 196 10.29 6.42 3.46
N MET A 197 10.38 7.70 3.05
CA MET A 197 10.06 8.11 1.66
C MET A 197 11.16 7.80 0.63
N ASP A 198 12.18 7.04 0.99
CA ASP A 198 13.32 6.68 0.12
C ASP A 198 13.17 5.32 -0.59
N GLY A 199 11.96 4.73 -0.56
CA GLY A 199 11.66 3.42 -1.14
C GLY A 199 11.57 3.38 -2.67
N ILE A 200 11.55 2.16 -3.25
CA ILE A 200 11.43 1.91 -4.70
C ILE A 200 10.15 2.55 -5.27
N SER A 201 9.04 2.48 -4.54
CA SER A 201 7.74 2.99 -4.98
C SER A 201 7.67 4.52 -5.04
N THR A 202 8.51 5.22 -4.28
CA THR A 202 8.59 6.69 -4.22
C THR A 202 9.63 7.27 -5.18
N ASN A 203 10.49 6.44 -5.74
CA ASN A 203 11.55 6.87 -6.64
C ASN A 203 10.98 7.24 -8.02
N ARG A 204 11.09 8.51 -8.40
CA ARG A 204 10.59 9.07 -9.67
C ARG A 204 11.12 8.37 -10.93
N SER A 205 12.28 7.70 -10.86
CA SER A 205 12.85 6.95 -12.00
C SER A 205 11.99 5.75 -12.42
N TYR A 206 11.10 5.26 -11.55
CA TYR A 206 10.20 4.15 -11.82
C TYR A 206 8.81 4.56 -12.35
N GLY A 207 8.54 5.86 -12.53
CA GLY A 207 7.20 6.36 -12.91
C GLY A 207 6.67 5.78 -14.23
N GLU A 208 7.49 5.69 -15.28
CA GLU A 208 7.09 5.09 -16.55
C GLU A 208 6.80 3.58 -16.40
N LYS A 209 7.68 2.86 -15.71
CA LYS A 209 7.51 1.43 -15.44
C LYS A 209 6.26 1.13 -14.64
N HIS A 210 5.97 1.94 -13.62
CA HIS A 210 4.74 1.86 -12.84
C HIS A 210 3.49 1.99 -13.72
N LEU A 211 3.48 2.98 -14.64
CA LEU A 211 2.36 3.17 -15.57
C LEU A 211 2.19 2.00 -16.55
N GLU A 212 3.29 1.47 -17.08
CA GLU A 212 3.27 0.29 -17.97
C GLU A 212 2.68 -0.93 -17.26
N GLU A 213 3.18 -1.22 -16.07
CA GLU A 213 2.71 -2.38 -15.30
C GLU A 213 1.23 -2.23 -14.93
N ARG A 214 0.78 -1.03 -14.50
CA ARG A 214 -0.65 -0.78 -14.23
C ARG A 214 -1.51 -0.97 -15.48
N LYS A 215 -1.11 -0.44 -16.64
CA LYS A 215 -1.85 -0.63 -17.89
C LYS A 215 -1.97 -2.11 -18.26
N LYS A 216 -0.87 -2.86 -18.13
CA LYS A 216 -0.87 -4.31 -18.36
C LYS A 216 -1.88 -5.01 -17.46
N VAL A 217 -1.80 -4.80 -16.16
CA VAL A 217 -2.70 -5.42 -15.16
C VAL A 217 -4.17 -5.04 -15.40
N ILE A 218 -4.45 -3.77 -15.69
CA ILE A 218 -5.82 -3.31 -16.00
C ILE A 218 -6.35 -4.04 -17.23
N SER A 219 -5.56 -4.15 -18.29
CA SER A 219 -5.97 -4.87 -19.50
C SER A 219 -6.18 -6.37 -19.29
N GLU A 220 -5.50 -6.98 -18.31
CA GLU A 220 -5.67 -8.38 -17.93
C GLU A 220 -6.92 -8.62 -17.10
N LEU A 221 -7.27 -7.69 -16.20
CA LEU A 221 -8.29 -7.90 -15.18
C LEU A 221 -9.64 -7.25 -15.49
N MET A 222 -9.66 -6.16 -16.26
CA MET A 222 -10.89 -5.42 -16.55
C MET A 222 -11.45 -5.77 -17.93
N PRO A 223 -12.76 -6.05 -18.05
CA PRO A 223 -13.44 -6.11 -19.33
C PRO A 223 -13.29 -4.78 -20.09
N PRO A 224 -13.09 -4.80 -21.43
CA PRO A 224 -12.84 -3.58 -22.22
C PRO A 224 -13.93 -2.51 -22.10
N ASN A 225 -15.19 -2.91 -21.99
CA ASN A 225 -16.32 -1.98 -21.81
C ASN A 225 -16.25 -1.26 -20.44
N LEU A 226 -15.91 -1.98 -19.37
CA LEU A 226 -15.74 -1.38 -18.04
C LEU A 226 -14.53 -0.44 -18.01
N LEU A 227 -13.43 -0.81 -18.66
CA LEU A 227 -12.28 0.06 -18.81
C LEU A 227 -12.63 1.38 -19.50
N THR A 228 -13.38 1.31 -20.61
CA THR A 228 -13.86 2.51 -21.34
C THR A 228 -14.70 3.42 -20.45
N ASP A 229 -15.59 2.86 -19.63
CA ASP A 229 -16.43 3.64 -18.71
C ASP A 229 -15.57 4.31 -17.61
N TYR A 230 -14.56 3.61 -17.10
CA TYR A 230 -13.67 4.16 -16.07
C TYR A 230 -12.73 5.25 -16.60
N GLU A 231 -12.21 5.09 -17.81
CA GLU A 231 -11.43 6.14 -18.49
C GLU A 231 -12.28 7.39 -18.72
N ARG A 232 -13.55 7.20 -19.15
CA ARG A 232 -14.50 8.30 -19.29
C ARG A 232 -14.81 8.98 -17.95
N LEU A 233 -15.04 8.21 -16.89
CA LEU A 233 -15.29 8.76 -15.56
C LEU A 233 -14.09 9.58 -15.07
N ARG A 234 -12.89 9.07 -15.25
CA ARG A 234 -11.64 9.77 -14.90
C ARG A 234 -11.47 11.09 -15.64
N ALA A 235 -11.81 11.12 -16.94
CA ALA A 235 -11.78 12.34 -17.72
C ALA A 235 -12.82 13.36 -17.21
N LEU A 236 -14.04 12.92 -16.89
CA LEU A 236 -15.08 13.79 -16.32
C LEU A 236 -14.69 14.35 -14.94
N GLU A 237 -14.03 13.58 -14.08
CA GLU A 237 -13.54 14.07 -12.79
C GLU A 237 -12.44 15.13 -12.96
N SER A 238 -11.54 14.93 -13.91
CA SER A 238 -10.51 15.93 -14.24
C SER A 238 -11.14 17.25 -14.70
N ASP A 239 -12.15 17.19 -15.58
CA ASP A 239 -12.89 18.36 -16.06
C ASP A 239 -13.66 19.03 -14.90
N ALA A 240 -14.30 18.26 -14.03
CA ALA A 240 -15.00 18.74 -12.87
C ALA A 240 -14.06 19.48 -11.90
N TYR A 241 -12.88 18.95 -11.67
CA TYR A 241 -11.86 19.60 -10.84
C TYR A 241 -11.43 20.97 -11.41
N ILE A 242 -11.21 21.06 -12.73
CA ILE A 242 -10.88 22.32 -13.42
C ILE A 242 -12.02 23.32 -13.25
N ILE A 243 -13.27 22.88 -13.47
CA ILE A 243 -14.46 23.74 -13.34
C ILE A 243 -14.61 24.27 -11.90
N ASP A 244 -14.41 23.42 -10.90
CA ASP A 244 -14.52 23.82 -9.49
C ASP A 244 -13.39 24.76 -9.07
N THR A 245 -12.18 24.54 -9.55
CA THR A 245 -11.05 25.47 -9.37
C THR A 245 -11.37 26.83 -9.96
N VAL A 246 -11.90 26.87 -11.19
CA VAL A 246 -12.33 28.12 -11.82
C VAL A 246 -13.43 28.83 -11.02
N LYS A 247 -14.40 28.09 -10.47
CA LYS A 247 -15.49 28.66 -9.66
C LYS A 247 -15.01 29.27 -8.34
N GLN A 248 -13.97 28.71 -7.73
CA GLN A 248 -13.41 29.22 -6.46
C GLN A 248 -12.66 30.53 -6.63
N HIS A 249 -12.15 30.84 -7.82
CA HIS A 249 -11.46 32.09 -8.12
C HIS A 249 -12.42 33.12 -8.74
N SER A 250 -12.73 34.18 -8.02
CA SER A 250 -13.74 35.18 -8.41
C SER A 250 -13.50 35.78 -9.81
N LEU A 251 -12.25 36.14 -10.14
CA LEU A 251 -11.88 36.67 -11.44
C LEU A 251 -12.05 35.62 -12.56
N MET A 252 -11.57 34.39 -12.35
CA MET A 252 -11.72 33.31 -13.34
C MET A 252 -13.19 32.93 -13.56
N SER A 253 -13.97 32.90 -12.49
CA SER A 253 -15.42 32.66 -12.57
C SER A 253 -16.14 33.75 -13.37
N PHE A 254 -15.76 35.03 -13.20
CA PHE A 254 -16.30 36.14 -13.99
C PHE A 254 -15.97 35.98 -15.47
N VAL A 255 -14.70 35.74 -15.81
CA VAL A 255 -14.24 35.53 -17.20
C VAL A 255 -14.96 34.34 -17.83
N PHE A 256 -15.05 33.22 -17.14
CA PHE A 256 -15.74 32.02 -17.63
C PHE A 256 -17.23 32.28 -17.92
N ARG A 257 -17.93 33.00 -17.03
CA ARG A 257 -19.34 33.38 -17.26
C ARG A 257 -19.50 34.33 -18.44
N ALA A 258 -18.57 35.26 -18.63
CA ALA A 258 -18.59 36.20 -19.76
C ALA A 258 -18.39 35.43 -21.09
N LEU A 259 -17.39 34.55 -21.18
CA LEU A 259 -17.15 33.72 -22.34
C LEU A 259 -18.31 32.78 -22.66
N SER A 260 -18.94 32.17 -21.64
CA SER A 260 -20.14 31.32 -21.83
C SER A 260 -21.33 32.11 -22.41
N LYS A 261 -21.51 33.39 -22.02
CA LYS A 261 -22.54 34.24 -22.61
C LYS A 261 -22.26 34.54 -24.06
N VAL A 262 -21.02 34.92 -24.40
CA VAL A 262 -20.58 35.19 -25.78
C VAL A 262 -20.75 33.95 -26.64
N TYR A 263 -20.34 32.77 -26.17
CA TYR A 263 -20.49 31.52 -26.87
C TYR A 263 -21.96 31.19 -27.19
N LYS A 264 -22.88 31.40 -26.20
CA LYS A 264 -24.32 31.23 -26.40
C LYS A 264 -24.90 32.21 -27.43
N LEU A 265 -24.41 33.47 -27.42
CA LEU A 265 -24.86 34.51 -28.38
C LEU A 265 -24.41 34.21 -29.81
N LEU A 266 -23.22 33.67 -29.98
CA LEU A 266 -22.66 33.34 -31.29
C LEU A 266 -23.23 32.06 -31.87
N LYS A 267 -24.06 31.29 -31.14
CA LYS A 267 -24.65 30.01 -31.55
C LYS A 267 -23.59 29.06 -32.16
N ILE A 268 -22.37 29.12 -31.69
CA ILE A 268 -21.33 28.19 -32.09
C ILE A 268 -21.70 26.82 -31.50
N LYS A 269 -22.06 25.89 -32.41
CA LYS A 269 -22.37 24.50 -32.06
C LYS A 269 -21.10 23.69 -31.87
#